data_3979d01e534211770cbc79aae89d4a3e
#
_entry.id   3979d01e534211770cbc79aae89d4a3e
#
_cell.length_a   1.000
_cell.length_b   1.000
_cell.length_c   1.000
_cell.angle_alpha   90.00
_cell.angle_beta   90.00
_cell.angle_gamma   90.00
#
_symmetry.space_group_name_H-M   'P 1'
#
loop_
_entity.id
_entity.type
_entity.pdbx_description
1 polymer ?
#
loop_
_entity_poly.entity_id
_entity_poly.type
_entity_poly.pdbx_seq_one_letter_code
_entity_poly.pdbx_strand_id
1 'polypeptide(L)'
;MNTLPVLCATLSLLCSGVFNWDFEYTNRQEFIGGIKDYAVAYNSHLQDFHRVPLELTLVQALHESGADGNSRFAKEGNNFFGIKALNDEEYMLSLDNSGAKVRIFTRKCDSVIAYTDLLNESYHYEDFRNERLRQYIEDEVDIEKLIETLSVYAEDKKYIFKLKDMAYTLRKEGIIENGK
;
A
#
# COMPACT_ATOMS: atom_id res chain seq x y z
N MET A 1 -28.80 -0.41 -10.16
CA MET A 1 -29.08 0.45 -9.01
C MET A 1 -27.74 0.94 -8.49
N ASN A 2 -27.46 2.22 -8.72
CA ASN A 2 -26.15 2.86 -8.45
C ASN A 2 -26.01 3.22 -6.99
N THR A 3 -25.09 2.59 -6.27
CA THR A 3 -24.75 2.96 -4.87
C THR A 3 -23.27 3.35 -4.69
N LEU A 4 -22.60 3.85 -5.74
CA LEU A 4 -21.17 4.16 -5.73
C LEU A 4 -20.73 5.60 -5.42
N PRO A 5 -21.58 6.62 -5.19
CA PRO A 5 -21.04 7.95 -4.89
C PRO A 5 -20.84 8.27 -3.42
N VAL A 6 -21.26 7.43 -2.46
CA VAL A 6 -21.22 7.78 -1.04
C VAL A 6 -19.84 7.51 -0.39
N LEU A 7 -19.11 6.50 -0.85
CA LEU A 7 -17.80 6.16 -0.28
C LEU A 7 -16.72 7.21 -0.62
N CYS A 8 -16.73 7.75 -1.83
CA CYS A 8 -15.72 8.71 -2.27
C CYS A 8 -15.80 10.07 -1.53
N ALA A 9 -17.01 10.50 -1.14
CA ALA A 9 -17.22 11.75 -0.41
C ALA A 9 -16.78 11.65 1.06
N THR A 10 -16.93 10.50 1.69
CA THR A 10 -16.50 10.27 3.08
C THR A 10 -14.99 10.14 3.20
N LEU A 11 -14.30 9.56 2.22
CA LEU A 11 -12.83 9.50 2.17
C LEU A 11 -12.17 10.88 2.05
N SER A 12 -12.75 11.79 1.26
CA SER A 12 -12.26 13.16 1.14
C SER A 12 -12.34 13.94 2.47
N LEU A 13 -13.31 13.60 3.33
CA LEU A 13 -13.44 14.18 4.67
C LEU A 13 -12.41 13.64 5.68
N LEU A 14 -11.95 12.40 5.52
CA LEU A 14 -10.94 11.79 6.40
C LEU A 14 -9.55 12.44 6.22
N CYS A 15 -9.17 12.79 5.01
CA CYS A 15 -7.95 13.55 4.75
C CYS A 15 -8.10 15.06 5.01
N SER A 16 -9.31 15.60 5.25
CA SER A 16 -9.54 17.03 5.44
C SER A 16 -9.72 17.49 6.90
N GLY A 17 -9.78 16.58 7.86
CA GLY A 17 -10.09 16.90 9.26
C GLY A 17 -8.96 16.64 10.26
N VAL A 18 -8.40 17.69 10.84
CA VAL A 18 -7.62 17.77 12.10
C VAL A 18 -6.21 17.15 12.10
N PHE A 19 -5.84 16.26 11.21
CA PHE A 19 -4.47 15.78 11.06
C PHE A 19 -3.81 16.48 9.86
N ASN A 20 -2.60 16.99 10.06
CA ASN A 20 -1.77 17.45 8.95
C ASN A 20 -1.27 16.20 8.21
N TRP A 21 -2.06 15.72 7.26
CA TRP A 21 -1.83 14.49 6.49
C TRP A 21 -0.74 14.63 5.43
N ASP A 22 -0.09 15.76 5.35
CA ASP A 22 1.05 15.97 4.47
C ASP A 22 2.32 15.91 5.32
N PHE A 23 2.86 14.70 5.51
CA PHE A 23 4.16 14.56 6.17
C PHE A 23 5.28 14.79 5.17
N GLU A 24 6.28 15.55 5.59
CA GLU A 24 7.56 15.61 4.90
C GLU A 24 8.48 14.55 5.48
N TYR A 25 9.28 13.93 4.64
CA TYR A 25 10.29 12.98 5.06
C TYR A 25 11.62 13.26 4.37
N THR A 26 12.69 13.15 5.12
CA THR A 26 14.07 13.35 4.68
C THR A 26 14.91 12.08 4.78
N ASN A 27 14.39 11.09 5.48
CA ASN A 27 15.05 9.82 5.74
C ASN A 27 14.04 8.67 5.80
N ARG A 28 14.59 7.44 5.78
CA ARG A 28 13.81 6.20 5.81
C ARG A 28 12.89 6.06 7.03
N GLN A 29 13.33 6.51 8.21
CA GLN A 29 12.52 6.36 9.43
C GLN A 29 11.30 7.28 9.40
N GLU A 30 11.46 8.52 8.95
CA GLU A 30 10.35 9.45 8.76
C GLU A 30 9.37 8.94 7.69
N PHE A 31 9.90 8.38 6.59
CA PHE A 31 9.06 7.77 5.56
C PHE A 31 8.23 6.61 6.11
N ILE A 32 8.87 5.67 6.83
CA ILE A 32 8.18 4.54 7.47
C ILE A 32 7.12 5.04 8.47
N GLY A 33 7.46 6.04 9.30
CA GLY A 33 6.53 6.65 10.25
C GLY A 33 5.27 7.19 9.57
N GLY A 34 5.45 7.97 8.50
CA GLY A 34 4.33 8.53 7.74
C GLY A 34 3.44 7.47 7.09
N ILE A 35 4.03 6.45 6.46
CA ILE A 35 3.24 5.34 5.88
C ILE A 35 2.49 4.59 6.98
N LYS A 36 3.13 4.32 8.12
CA LYS A 36 2.50 3.66 9.29
C LYS A 36 1.29 4.45 9.77
N ASP A 37 1.45 5.75 9.99
CA ASP A 37 0.37 6.59 10.50
C ASP A 37 -0.83 6.63 9.56
N TYR A 38 -0.59 6.72 8.23
CA TYR A 38 -1.67 6.67 7.24
C TYR A 38 -2.35 5.30 7.19
N ALA A 39 -1.58 4.22 7.20
CA ALA A 39 -2.12 2.87 7.14
C ALA A 39 -2.97 2.56 8.39
N VAL A 40 -2.49 2.92 9.59
CA VAL A 40 -3.23 2.75 10.84
C VAL A 40 -4.52 3.58 10.83
N ALA A 41 -4.43 4.85 10.45
CA ALA A 41 -5.60 5.73 10.38
C ALA A 41 -6.64 5.20 9.39
N TYR A 42 -6.24 4.80 8.18
CA TYR A 42 -7.18 4.27 7.20
C TYR A 42 -7.79 2.93 7.63
N ASN A 43 -6.97 2.00 8.11
CA ASN A 43 -7.44 0.72 8.62
C ASN A 43 -8.45 0.87 9.78
N SER A 44 -8.35 1.93 10.61
CA SER A 44 -9.30 2.15 11.72
C SER A 44 -10.74 2.38 11.26
N HIS A 45 -10.95 2.74 10.00
CA HIS A 45 -12.27 2.93 9.38
C HIS A 45 -12.79 1.69 8.64
N LEU A 46 -11.94 0.67 8.50
CA LEU A 46 -12.31 -0.57 7.82
C LEU A 46 -12.75 -1.64 8.83
N GLN A 47 -13.63 -2.52 8.39
CA GLN A 47 -13.92 -3.75 9.11
C GLN A 47 -12.64 -4.60 9.21
N ASP A 48 -12.47 -5.34 10.30
CA ASP A 48 -11.21 -6.04 10.60
C ASP A 48 -10.72 -6.93 9.45
N PHE A 49 -11.62 -7.67 8.83
CA PHE A 49 -11.29 -8.54 7.69
C PHE A 49 -11.02 -7.79 6.35
N HIS A 50 -11.20 -6.47 6.30
CA HIS A 50 -10.81 -5.63 5.17
C HIS A 50 -9.49 -4.89 5.42
N ARG A 51 -8.96 -4.91 6.64
CA ARG A 51 -7.69 -4.25 6.95
C ARG A 51 -6.53 -4.94 6.26
N VAL A 52 -5.66 -4.15 5.67
CA VAL A 52 -4.39 -4.66 5.16
C VAL A 52 -3.38 -4.65 6.30
N PRO A 53 -2.71 -5.76 6.61
CA PRO A 53 -1.71 -5.80 7.67
C PRO A 53 -0.66 -4.71 7.49
N LEU A 54 -0.34 -3.99 8.58
CA LEU A 54 0.62 -2.90 8.56
C LEU A 54 1.99 -3.34 8.04
N GLU A 55 2.43 -4.52 8.45
CA GLU A 55 3.68 -5.10 7.97
C GLU A 55 3.71 -5.21 6.44
N LEU A 56 2.65 -5.75 5.84
CA LEU A 56 2.55 -5.89 4.40
C LEU A 56 2.55 -4.53 3.70
N THR A 57 1.82 -3.54 4.25
CA THR A 57 1.79 -2.18 3.72
C THR A 57 3.18 -1.55 3.72
N LEU A 58 3.94 -1.70 4.81
CA LEU A 58 5.31 -1.19 4.91
C LEU A 58 6.27 -1.89 3.95
N VAL A 59 6.19 -3.22 3.88
CA VAL A 59 7.02 -4.03 2.98
C VAL A 59 6.84 -3.59 1.53
N GLN A 60 5.61 -3.45 1.06
CA GLN A 60 5.35 -3.02 -0.32
C GLN A 60 5.70 -1.55 -0.55
N ALA A 61 5.37 -0.64 0.37
CA ALA A 61 5.75 0.76 0.24
C ALA A 61 7.26 0.93 0.09
N LEU A 62 8.05 0.26 0.92
CA LEU A 62 9.52 0.31 0.85
C LEU A 62 10.08 -0.34 -0.41
N HIS A 63 9.48 -1.46 -0.84
CA HIS A 63 9.92 -2.13 -2.05
C HIS A 63 9.67 -1.28 -3.30
N GLU A 64 8.47 -0.72 -3.44
CA GLU A 64 8.06 0.05 -4.63
C GLU A 64 8.65 1.46 -4.68
N SER A 65 8.92 2.06 -3.51
CA SER A 65 9.42 3.44 -3.43
C SER A 65 10.94 3.58 -3.25
N GLY A 66 11.71 2.47 -3.34
CA GLY A 66 13.18 2.48 -3.29
C GLY A 66 13.75 2.43 -1.89
N ALA A 67 13.11 1.67 -0.98
CA ALA A 67 13.55 1.38 0.40
C ALA A 67 13.54 2.55 1.39
N ASP A 68 13.52 3.78 0.94
CA ASP A 68 13.54 5.02 1.74
C ASP A 68 12.54 6.08 1.24
N GLY A 69 11.69 5.74 0.29
CA GLY A 69 10.74 6.68 -0.32
C GLY A 69 11.37 7.63 -1.34
N ASN A 70 12.60 7.38 -1.81
CA ASN A 70 13.30 8.28 -2.72
C ASN A 70 13.11 7.98 -4.20
N SER A 71 12.27 7.00 -4.57
CA SER A 71 11.94 6.81 -5.98
C SER A 71 11.30 8.07 -6.57
N ARG A 72 11.46 8.27 -7.89
CA ARG A 72 10.85 9.40 -8.59
C ARG A 72 9.34 9.43 -8.40
N PHE A 73 8.68 8.27 -8.47
CA PHE A 73 7.23 8.19 -8.30
C PHE A 73 6.77 8.57 -6.89
N ALA A 74 7.56 8.23 -5.86
CA ALA A 74 7.28 8.64 -4.49
C ALA A 74 7.46 10.16 -4.30
N LYS A 75 8.53 10.74 -4.82
CA LYS A 75 8.86 12.17 -4.59
C LYS A 75 8.04 13.13 -5.44
N GLU A 76 7.83 12.83 -6.72
CA GLU A 76 7.15 13.72 -7.65
C GLU A 76 5.66 13.41 -7.81
N GLY A 77 5.25 12.16 -7.51
CA GLY A 77 3.89 11.68 -7.73
C GLY A 77 3.16 11.21 -6.49
N ASN A 78 3.75 11.32 -5.30
CA ASN A 78 3.19 10.79 -4.06
C ASN A 78 2.73 9.32 -4.17
N ASN A 79 3.32 8.55 -5.10
CA ASN A 79 2.94 7.17 -5.38
C ASN A 79 3.96 6.20 -4.76
N PHE A 80 3.62 5.69 -3.59
CA PHE A 80 4.50 4.83 -2.79
C PHE A 80 4.41 3.33 -3.16
N PHE A 81 3.44 2.96 -3.98
CA PHE A 81 3.12 1.56 -4.29
C PHE A 81 3.18 1.24 -5.79
N GLY A 82 3.67 2.14 -6.63
CA GLY A 82 3.76 1.91 -8.07
C GLY A 82 2.40 1.75 -8.77
N ILE A 83 1.33 2.31 -8.21
CA ILE A 83 -0.04 2.16 -8.73
C ILE A 83 -0.14 2.75 -10.13
N LYS A 84 -0.65 1.95 -11.08
CA LYS A 84 -0.84 2.38 -12.46
C LYS A 84 -2.03 3.32 -12.59
N ALA A 85 -1.89 4.32 -13.46
CA ALA A 85 -2.97 5.24 -13.78
C ALA A 85 -4.02 4.56 -14.68
N LEU A 86 -5.28 4.85 -14.42
CA LEU A 86 -6.41 4.56 -15.31
C LEU A 86 -6.57 5.70 -16.33
N ASN A 87 -7.49 5.55 -17.30
CA ASN A 87 -7.53 6.32 -18.55
C ASN A 87 -7.46 7.85 -18.40
N ASP A 88 -8.12 8.44 -17.40
CA ASP A 88 -8.25 9.91 -17.25
C ASP A 88 -7.49 10.46 -16.05
N GLU A 89 -6.63 9.64 -15.43
CA GLU A 89 -5.86 10.04 -14.25
C GLU A 89 -4.52 10.66 -14.65
N GLU A 90 -4.03 11.61 -13.85
CA GLU A 90 -2.69 12.15 -14.01
C GLU A 90 -1.63 11.07 -13.81
N TYR A 91 -0.60 11.09 -14.66
CA TYR A 91 0.43 10.06 -14.62
C TYR A 91 1.82 10.57 -14.98
N MET A 92 2.80 9.84 -14.49
CA MET A 92 4.19 9.87 -14.97
C MET A 92 4.47 8.62 -15.80
N LEU A 93 5.30 8.75 -16.83
CA LEU A 93 5.80 7.59 -17.58
C LEU A 93 6.93 6.91 -16.82
N SER A 94 6.93 5.57 -16.85
CA SER A 94 8.07 4.78 -16.41
C SER A 94 9.33 5.11 -17.24
N LEU A 95 10.51 5.03 -16.61
CA LEU A 95 11.79 5.31 -17.26
C LEU A 95 12.40 4.09 -17.97
N ASP A 96 11.80 2.92 -17.79
CA ASP A 96 12.29 1.64 -18.35
C ASP A 96 11.87 1.36 -19.80
N ASN A 97 11.37 2.37 -20.49
CA ASN A 97 10.84 2.28 -21.85
C ASN A 97 9.61 1.35 -22.01
N SER A 98 9.02 0.86 -20.92
CA SER A 98 7.79 0.06 -20.99
C SER A 98 6.58 0.89 -21.42
N GLY A 99 6.65 2.21 -21.29
CA GLY A 99 5.52 3.12 -21.51
C GLY A 99 4.47 3.01 -20.42
N ALA A 100 4.74 2.34 -19.30
CA ALA A 100 3.81 2.21 -18.21
C ALA A 100 3.49 3.57 -17.60
N LYS A 101 2.19 3.82 -17.41
CA LYS A 101 1.64 5.03 -16.79
C LYS A 101 1.49 4.79 -15.29
N VAL A 102 2.26 5.51 -14.47
CA VAL A 102 2.22 5.46 -13.01
C VAL A 102 1.43 6.67 -12.52
N ARG A 103 0.39 6.42 -11.73
CA ARG A 103 -0.53 7.45 -11.26
C ARG A 103 0.17 8.51 -10.40
N ILE A 104 -0.23 9.77 -10.56
CA ILE A 104 0.13 10.88 -9.68
C ILE A 104 -1.00 11.07 -8.66
N PHE A 105 -0.65 11.16 -7.39
CA PHE A 105 -1.59 11.50 -6.32
C PHE A 105 -1.39 12.93 -5.85
N THR A 106 -2.49 13.63 -5.58
CA THR A 106 -2.44 15.00 -5.05
C THR A 106 -1.87 15.00 -3.64
N ARG A 107 -2.18 13.99 -2.84
CA ARG A 107 -1.75 13.86 -1.44
C ARG A 107 -1.10 12.52 -1.20
N LYS A 108 -0.18 12.46 -0.27
CA LYS A 108 0.53 11.23 0.12
C LYS A 108 -0.42 10.15 0.67
N CYS A 109 -1.42 10.55 1.46
CA CYS A 109 -2.43 9.63 1.99
C CYS A 109 -3.26 8.95 0.90
N ASP A 110 -3.50 9.61 -0.23
CA ASP A 110 -4.28 9.05 -1.34
C ASP A 110 -3.61 7.79 -1.93
N SER A 111 -2.28 7.73 -1.91
CA SER A 111 -1.52 6.56 -2.35
C SER A 111 -1.74 5.34 -1.41
N VAL A 112 -1.76 5.56 -0.10
CA VAL A 112 -2.00 4.49 0.89
C VAL A 112 -3.44 3.99 0.80
N ILE A 113 -4.40 4.91 0.64
CA ILE A 113 -5.81 4.59 0.44
C ILE A 113 -5.98 3.76 -0.84
N ALA A 114 -5.47 4.26 -1.97
CA ALA A 114 -5.60 3.59 -3.26
C ALA A 114 -4.95 2.19 -3.27
N TYR A 115 -3.84 2.01 -2.55
CA TYR A 115 -3.23 0.70 -2.37
C TYR A 115 -4.15 -0.26 -1.60
N THR A 116 -4.71 0.19 -0.49
CA THR A 116 -5.62 -0.64 0.33
C THR A 116 -6.89 -0.99 -0.46
N ASP A 117 -7.45 -0.03 -1.20
CA ASP A 117 -8.63 -0.25 -2.05
C ASP A 117 -8.30 -1.19 -3.21
N LEU A 118 -7.12 -1.06 -3.82
CA LEU A 118 -6.66 -1.97 -4.88
C LEU A 118 -6.69 -3.44 -4.41
N LEU A 119 -6.16 -3.72 -3.22
CA LEU A 119 -6.17 -5.07 -2.66
C LEU A 119 -7.58 -5.54 -2.27
N ASN A 120 -8.44 -4.62 -1.83
CA ASN A 120 -9.80 -4.94 -1.40
C ASN A 120 -10.79 -5.12 -2.56
N GLU A 121 -10.64 -4.38 -3.66
CA GLU A 121 -11.69 -4.27 -4.67
C GLU A 121 -11.32 -4.91 -6.02
N SER A 122 -10.05 -4.92 -6.38
CA SER A 122 -9.64 -5.46 -7.67
C SER A 122 -9.76 -6.98 -7.73
N TYR A 123 -10.33 -7.49 -8.80
CA TYR A 123 -10.50 -8.93 -9.02
C TYR A 123 -9.16 -9.69 -9.08
N HIS A 124 -8.08 -9.01 -9.42
CA HIS A 124 -6.75 -9.61 -9.47
C HIS A 124 -6.23 -10.06 -8.08
N TYR A 125 -6.80 -9.52 -7.00
CA TYR A 125 -6.37 -9.80 -5.63
C TYR A 125 -7.41 -10.62 -4.85
N GLU A 126 -8.19 -11.46 -5.54
CA GLU A 126 -9.14 -12.37 -4.90
C GLU A 126 -8.42 -13.39 -3.99
N ASP A 127 -7.30 -13.95 -4.43
CA ASP A 127 -6.51 -14.89 -3.62
C ASP A 127 -5.99 -14.22 -2.34
N PHE A 128 -5.56 -12.96 -2.42
CA PHE A 128 -5.15 -12.18 -1.25
C PHE A 128 -6.32 -12.03 -0.26
N ARG A 129 -7.51 -11.66 -0.75
CA ARG A 129 -8.68 -11.48 0.11
C ARG A 129 -9.12 -12.78 0.76
N ASN A 130 -9.09 -13.88 0.02
CA ASN A 130 -9.44 -15.22 0.52
C ASN A 130 -8.46 -15.66 1.61
N GLU A 131 -7.17 -15.52 1.40
CA GLU A 131 -6.15 -15.87 2.39
C GLU A 131 -6.27 -14.99 3.64
N ARG A 132 -6.45 -13.68 3.49
CA ARG A 132 -6.65 -12.76 4.61
C ARG A 132 -7.91 -13.10 5.41
N LEU A 133 -9.01 -13.42 4.75
CA LEU A 133 -10.26 -13.84 5.41
C LEU A 133 -10.07 -15.16 6.16
N ARG A 134 -9.35 -16.13 5.57
CA ARG A 134 -9.00 -17.39 6.25
C ARG A 134 -8.25 -17.11 7.54
N GLN A 135 -7.20 -16.28 7.47
CA GLN A 135 -6.38 -15.92 8.63
C GLN A 135 -7.22 -15.21 9.71
N TYR A 136 -8.13 -14.32 9.29
CA TYR A 136 -9.06 -13.66 10.22
C TYR A 136 -9.97 -14.65 10.94
N ILE A 137 -10.53 -15.64 10.23
CA ILE A 137 -11.41 -16.67 10.81
C ILE A 137 -10.65 -17.58 11.76
N GLU A 138 -9.40 -17.91 11.43
CA GLU A 138 -8.55 -18.83 12.19
C GLU A 138 -7.76 -18.14 13.31
N ASP A 139 -7.92 -16.82 13.49
CA ASP A 139 -7.15 -15.98 14.42
C ASP A 139 -5.63 -16.16 14.22
N GLU A 140 -5.22 -16.30 12.96
CA GLU A 140 -3.83 -16.46 12.51
C GLU A 140 -3.32 -15.18 11.86
N VAL A 141 -2.02 -14.90 11.97
CA VAL A 141 -1.35 -13.84 11.19
C VAL A 141 -0.10 -14.42 10.55
N ASP A 142 -0.16 -14.66 9.23
CA ASP A 142 0.95 -15.15 8.43
C ASP A 142 1.18 -14.22 7.22
N ILE A 143 2.06 -13.25 7.42
CA ILE A 143 2.38 -12.25 6.39
C ILE A 143 3.04 -12.89 5.17
N GLU A 144 3.80 -13.97 5.34
CA GLU A 144 4.47 -14.63 4.22
C GLU A 144 3.49 -15.29 3.28
N LYS A 145 2.42 -15.92 3.82
CA LYS A 145 1.33 -16.44 3.00
C LYS A 145 0.58 -15.33 2.26
N LEU A 146 0.34 -14.19 2.90
CA LEU A 146 -0.25 -13.04 2.21
C LEU A 146 0.66 -12.51 1.10
N ILE A 147 1.97 -12.42 1.34
CA ILE A 147 2.94 -12.03 0.31
C ILE A 147 2.88 -12.99 -0.90
N GLU A 148 2.75 -14.30 -0.69
CA GLU A 148 2.67 -15.28 -1.77
C GLU A 148 1.51 -15.04 -2.73
N THR A 149 0.40 -14.49 -2.26
CA THR A 149 -0.77 -14.16 -3.10
C THR A 149 -0.56 -12.93 -4.00
N LEU A 150 0.50 -12.16 -3.79
CA LEU A 150 0.78 -10.92 -4.51
C LEU A 150 1.59 -11.11 -5.80
N SER A 151 1.71 -12.33 -6.31
CA SER A 151 2.48 -12.62 -7.54
C SER A 151 1.98 -11.85 -8.77
N VAL A 152 0.72 -11.40 -8.76
CA VAL A 152 0.11 -10.62 -9.84
C VAL A 152 0.47 -9.12 -9.79
N TYR A 153 1.10 -8.66 -8.70
CA TYR A 153 1.42 -7.24 -8.49
C TYR A 153 2.52 -6.75 -9.43
N ALA A 154 3.50 -7.59 -9.70
CA ALA A 154 4.62 -7.25 -10.55
C ALA A 154 5.00 -8.39 -11.51
N GLU A 155 5.56 -8.04 -12.68
CA GLU A 155 6.02 -9.01 -13.67
C GLU A 155 7.35 -9.71 -13.28
N ASP A 156 8.05 -9.17 -12.28
CA ASP A 156 9.31 -9.71 -11.79
C ASP A 156 9.09 -11.04 -11.06
N LYS A 157 9.60 -12.13 -11.62
CA LYS A 157 9.53 -13.48 -11.02
C LYS A 157 10.17 -13.58 -9.62
N LYS A 158 11.03 -12.62 -9.25
CA LYS A 158 11.66 -12.54 -7.93
C LYS A 158 10.89 -11.65 -6.96
N TYR A 159 9.75 -11.10 -7.37
CA TYR A 159 8.99 -10.14 -6.58
C TYR A 159 8.66 -10.67 -5.17
N ILE A 160 8.06 -11.85 -5.10
CA ILE A 160 7.70 -12.50 -3.82
C ILE A 160 8.93 -12.70 -2.92
N PHE A 161 10.05 -13.15 -3.49
CA PHE A 161 11.29 -13.31 -2.73
C PHE A 161 11.78 -11.98 -2.17
N LYS A 162 11.75 -10.92 -2.97
CA LYS A 162 12.17 -9.57 -2.53
C LYS A 162 11.28 -9.02 -1.42
N LEU A 163 9.97 -9.24 -1.48
CA LEU A 163 9.05 -8.84 -0.42
C LEU A 163 9.31 -9.60 0.88
N LYS A 164 9.54 -10.92 0.82
CA LYS A 164 9.89 -11.73 2.00
C LYS A 164 11.23 -11.29 2.62
N ASP A 165 12.23 -10.99 1.81
CA ASP A 165 13.52 -10.47 2.27
C ASP A 165 13.37 -9.10 2.94
N MET A 166 12.52 -8.22 2.39
CA MET A 166 12.18 -6.94 3.00
C MET A 166 11.46 -7.13 4.35
N ALA A 167 10.47 -8.03 4.44
CA ALA A 167 9.78 -8.35 5.68
C ALA A 167 10.76 -8.84 6.76
N TYR A 168 11.63 -9.77 6.40
CA TYR A 168 12.69 -10.26 7.29
C TYR A 168 13.59 -9.10 7.79
N THR A 169 13.98 -8.20 6.90
CA THR A 169 14.84 -7.05 7.22
C THR A 169 14.14 -6.12 8.22
N LEU A 170 12.86 -5.78 7.99
CA LEU A 170 12.09 -4.91 8.88
C LEU A 170 11.90 -5.52 10.28
N ARG A 171 11.67 -6.82 10.37
CA ARG A 171 11.60 -7.54 11.65
C ARG A 171 12.96 -7.52 12.38
N LYS A 172 14.06 -7.78 11.66
CA LYS A 172 15.40 -7.74 12.22
C LYS A 172 15.80 -6.35 12.73
N GLU A 173 15.32 -5.30 12.07
CA GLU A 173 15.53 -3.90 12.47
C GLU A 173 14.60 -3.47 13.63
N GLY A 174 13.65 -4.30 14.04
CA GLY A 174 12.67 -3.98 15.09
C GLY A 174 11.65 -2.92 14.68
N ILE A 175 11.46 -2.70 13.38
CA ILE A 175 10.48 -1.74 12.84
C ILE A 175 9.07 -2.30 12.92
N ILE A 176 8.95 -3.61 12.77
CA ILE A 176 7.71 -4.38 12.92
C ILE A 176 7.95 -5.53 13.91
N GLU A 177 6.92 -5.85 14.69
CA GLU A 177 6.98 -6.99 15.60
C GLU A 177 6.76 -8.28 14.82
N ASN A 178 7.42 -9.36 15.26
CA ASN A 178 7.12 -10.70 14.74
C ASN A 178 5.66 -11.02 15.08
N GLY A 179 4.85 -11.27 14.06
CA GLY A 179 3.41 -11.45 14.05
C GLY A 179 2.78 -11.85 15.39
N LYS A 180 2.01 -10.93 15.95
CA LYS A 180 0.93 -11.20 16.90
C LYS A 180 -0.37 -10.84 16.25
#